data_7c736b42cad0ab35f3ea56f6fed52fbc
#
_entry.id   7c736b42cad0ab35f3ea56f6fed52fbc
#
_cell.length_a   1.000
_cell.length_b   1.000
_cell.length_c   1.000
_cell.angle_alpha   90.00
_cell.angle_beta   90.00
_cell.angle_gamma   90.00
#
_symmetry.space_group_name_H-M   'P 1'
#
loop_
_entity.id
_entity.type
_entity.pdbx_description
1 polymer ?
#
loop_
_entity_poly.entity_id
_entity_poly.type
_entity_poly.pdbx_seq_one_letter_code
_entity_poly.pdbx_strand_id
1 'polypeptide(L)'
;SIKACKLLIKKWNSPRLFVFLFLNNCNEFMTKLSVNINKLATLRNARGGNVPDLLVSASDIERFGAEGITIHPRPDERHIRYKDARELKNVVTTEYNIEGNPNEKFIALVLDVKPTQVTLVPDAVDAITSNAGWDAITHADFLKNTIARFKAAGIRTSIFIDPAITQIEAAAATGTDRVELYTEAYAKGFDQGNKEAAIAPYKSAATKARSLGLGVNAGHDLSLDNIGFFKAEIKELDEVSIG
;
A
#
# COMPACT_ATOMS: atom_id res chain seq x y z
N SER A 1 -29.23 -21.80 13.95
CA SER A 1 -28.62 -23.14 13.95
C SER A 1 -27.13 -22.96 13.60
N ILE A 2 -26.25 -23.04 14.61
CA ILE A 2 -24.80 -22.89 14.50
C ILE A 2 -24.26 -24.20 13.92
N LYS A 3 -23.81 -24.20 12.66
CA LYS A 3 -23.00 -25.29 12.11
C LYS A 3 -21.52 -24.93 12.28
N ALA A 4 -20.88 -25.68 13.18
CA ALA A 4 -19.44 -25.65 13.40
C ALA A 4 -18.67 -25.99 12.12
N CYS A 5 -17.80 -25.07 11.68
CA CYS A 5 -16.85 -25.32 10.59
C CYS A 5 -15.62 -26.02 11.18
N LYS A 6 -15.36 -27.26 10.73
CA LYS A 6 -14.23 -28.07 11.17
C LYS A 6 -12.92 -27.51 10.63
N LEU A 7 -12.02 -27.22 11.54
CA LEU A 7 -10.63 -26.84 11.31
C LEU A 7 -9.87 -28.00 10.67
N LEU A 8 -9.37 -27.83 9.45
CA LEU A 8 -8.37 -28.71 8.85
C LEU A 8 -6.96 -28.11 9.08
N ILE A 9 -6.36 -28.51 10.19
CA ILE A 9 -4.94 -28.20 10.45
C ILE A 9 -4.10 -29.23 9.70
N LYS A 10 -3.51 -28.86 8.56
CA LYS A 10 -2.38 -29.59 8.01
C LYS A 10 -1.10 -29.13 8.71
N LYS A 11 -0.55 -29.99 9.56
CA LYS A 11 0.79 -29.81 10.13
C LYS A 11 1.82 -29.87 9.01
N TRP A 12 2.45 -28.74 8.70
CA TRP A 12 3.74 -28.71 8.03
C TRP A 12 4.82 -28.37 9.07
N ASN A 13 5.84 -29.23 9.13
CA ASN A 13 7.00 -29.08 10.02
C ASN A 13 7.94 -27.98 9.50
N SER A 14 7.55 -26.72 9.70
CA SER A 14 8.47 -25.57 9.59
C SER A 14 7.98 -24.48 10.54
N PRO A 15 8.84 -23.95 11.43
CA PRO A 15 8.39 -23.21 12.61
C PRO A 15 8.07 -21.72 12.37
N ARG A 16 7.80 -21.24 11.16
CA ARG A 16 7.48 -19.80 10.90
C ARG A 16 6.67 -19.53 9.62
N LEU A 17 5.66 -20.34 9.32
CA LEU A 17 4.69 -19.93 8.30
C LEU A 17 3.36 -19.65 9.00
N PHE A 18 3.07 -18.38 9.32
CA PHE A 18 1.77 -17.98 9.79
C PHE A 18 0.80 -17.96 8.59
N VAL A 19 -0.06 -18.97 8.55
CA VAL A 19 -1.26 -18.95 7.69
C VAL A 19 -2.29 -18.07 8.38
N PHE A 20 -2.62 -16.92 7.79
CA PHE A 20 -3.75 -16.10 8.22
C PHE A 20 -5.05 -16.85 7.97
N LEU A 21 -5.64 -17.41 9.04
CA LEU A 21 -7.00 -17.92 9.01
C LEU A 21 -7.97 -16.76 9.21
N PHE A 22 -8.57 -16.28 8.13
CA PHE A 22 -9.71 -15.38 8.19
C PHE A 22 -10.97 -16.17 8.49
N LEU A 23 -11.55 -15.96 9.67
CA LEU A 23 -12.89 -16.45 10.00
C LEU A 23 -13.90 -15.49 9.35
N ASN A 24 -14.65 -16.01 8.39
CA ASN A 24 -15.77 -15.31 7.78
C ASN A 24 -16.89 -15.08 8.81
N ASN A 25 -17.03 -13.84 9.26
CA ASN A 25 -18.32 -13.32 9.70
C ASN A 25 -18.85 -12.36 8.62
N CYS A 26 -20.07 -12.58 8.17
CA CYS A 26 -20.74 -11.83 7.13
C CYS A 26 -20.66 -10.31 7.39
N ASN A 27 -20.05 -9.57 6.47
CA ASN A 27 -19.80 -8.13 6.41
C ASN A 27 -18.43 -7.60 6.92
N GLU A 28 -17.42 -8.41 7.14
CA GLU A 28 -16.08 -7.85 7.30
C GLU A 28 -15.46 -7.59 5.92
N PHE A 29 -14.99 -6.37 5.70
CA PHE A 29 -14.16 -6.03 4.56
C PHE A 29 -12.92 -6.92 4.57
N MET A 30 -12.72 -7.70 3.50
CA MET A 30 -11.50 -8.50 3.32
C MET A 30 -10.36 -7.54 3.00
N THR A 31 -9.47 -7.32 3.97
CA THR A 31 -8.27 -6.52 3.74
C THR A 31 -7.29 -7.28 2.88
N LYS A 32 -6.88 -6.71 1.77
CA LYS A 32 -5.90 -7.28 0.84
C LYS A 32 -4.48 -7.04 1.30
N LEU A 33 -3.60 -8.00 1.03
CA LEU A 33 -2.16 -7.86 1.21
C LEU A 33 -1.49 -7.52 -0.13
N SER A 34 -0.96 -6.32 -0.24
CA SER A 34 -0.03 -5.94 -1.30
C SER A 34 1.40 -6.01 -0.79
N VAL A 35 2.27 -6.72 -1.50
CA VAL A 35 3.67 -6.88 -1.10
C VAL A 35 4.54 -5.87 -1.85
N ASN A 36 5.23 -5.01 -1.09
CA ASN A 36 6.18 -4.06 -1.62
C ASN A 36 7.53 -4.74 -1.87
N ILE A 37 7.96 -4.80 -3.14
CA ILE A 37 9.17 -5.51 -3.57
C ILE A 37 10.41 -4.61 -3.77
N ASN A 38 10.37 -3.36 -3.30
CA ASN A 38 11.49 -2.42 -3.44
C ASN A 38 12.80 -2.96 -2.84
N LYS A 39 12.73 -3.64 -1.67
CA LYS A 39 13.91 -4.20 -0.99
C LYS A 39 14.56 -5.32 -1.82
N LEU A 40 13.77 -6.12 -2.54
CA LEU A 40 14.30 -7.13 -3.46
C LEU A 40 15.07 -6.46 -4.60
N ALA A 41 14.55 -5.36 -5.15
CA ALA A 41 15.23 -4.58 -6.17
C ALA A 41 16.53 -3.95 -5.65
N THR A 42 16.53 -3.44 -4.41
CA THR A 42 17.75 -2.93 -3.76
C THR A 42 18.82 -4.02 -3.67
N LEU A 43 18.44 -5.21 -3.22
CA LEU A 43 19.35 -6.35 -3.10
C LEU A 43 19.92 -6.77 -4.48
N ARG A 44 19.06 -6.85 -5.52
CA ARG A 44 19.48 -7.10 -6.89
C ARG A 44 20.52 -6.08 -7.37
N ASN A 45 20.23 -4.80 -7.16
CA ASN A 45 21.11 -3.71 -7.63
C ASN A 45 22.46 -3.68 -6.90
N ALA A 46 22.47 -4.00 -5.60
CA ALA A 46 23.70 -4.05 -4.80
C ALA A 46 24.69 -5.10 -5.31
N ARG A 47 24.22 -6.15 -5.99
CA ARG A 47 25.09 -7.22 -6.51
C ARG A 47 25.39 -7.10 -8.01
N GLY A 48 24.82 -6.12 -8.69
CA GLY A 48 25.10 -5.84 -10.10
C GLY A 48 24.60 -6.88 -11.12
N GLY A 49 23.81 -7.86 -10.67
CA GLY A 49 23.21 -8.90 -11.53
C GLY A 49 21.69 -8.77 -11.64
N ASN A 50 21.02 -9.91 -11.89
CA ASN A 50 19.55 -10.03 -11.90
C ASN A 50 19.05 -10.97 -10.78
N VAL A 51 19.74 -11.05 -9.64
CA VAL A 51 19.37 -11.90 -8.51
C VAL A 51 19.23 -11.03 -7.26
N PRO A 52 18.06 -11.06 -6.58
CA PRO A 52 16.85 -11.80 -6.94
C PRO A 52 16.17 -11.27 -8.22
N ASP A 53 15.62 -12.16 -9.03
CA ASP A 53 14.84 -11.80 -10.22
C ASP A 53 13.47 -11.26 -9.77
N LEU A 54 13.14 -10.02 -10.14
CA LEU A 54 11.92 -9.36 -9.68
C LEU A 54 10.65 -9.95 -10.29
N LEU A 55 10.72 -10.42 -11.54
CA LEU A 55 9.56 -10.98 -12.23
C LEU A 55 9.19 -12.33 -11.62
N VAL A 56 10.20 -13.18 -11.40
CA VAL A 56 10.03 -14.45 -10.70
C VAL A 56 9.53 -14.22 -9.26
N SER A 57 10.16 -13.28 -8.56
CA SER A 57 9.77 -12.95 -7.18
C SER A 57 8.32 -12.47 -7.08
N ALA A 58 7.87 -11.60 -7.99
CA ALA A 58 6.49 -11.12 -8.02
C ALA A 58 5.50 -12.28 -8.23
N SER A 59 5.77 -13.16 -9.20
CA SER A 59 4.93 -14.34 -9.47
C SER A 59 4.90 -15.30 -8.28
N ASP A 60 6.03 -15.52 -7.61
CA ASP A 60 6.10 -16.38 -6.42
C ASP A 60 5.34 -15.78 -5.23
N ILE A 61 5.44 -14.46 -5.03
CA ILE A 61 4.71 -13.73 -3.99
C ILE A 61 3.20 -13.87 -4.20
N GLU A 62 2.68 -13.70 -5.41
CA GLU A 62 1.27 -13.94 -5.73
C GLU A 62 0.88 -15.41 -5.48
N ARG A 63 1.72 -16.36 -5.92
CA ARG A 63 1.49 -17.79 -5.66
C ARG A 63 1.45 -18.13 -4.18
N PHE A 64 2.15 -17.38 -3.32
CA PHE A 64 2.12 -17.53 -1.86
C PHE A 64 0.92 -16.85 -1.20
N GLY A 65 0.08 -16.15 -1.97
CA GLY A 65 -1.20 -15.63 -1.52
C GLY A 65 -1.27 -14.12 -1.37
N ALA A 66 -0.27 -13.37 -1.86
CA ALA A 66 -0.42 -11.93 -1.98
C ALA A 66 -1.51 -11.56 -3.00
N GLU A 67 -2.26 -10.52 -2.69
CA GLU A 67 -3.38 -10.04 -3.52
C GLU A 67 -3.01 -8.75 -4.25
N GLY A 68 -1.76 -8.31 -4.13
CA GLY A 68 -1.19 -7.18 -4.84
C GLY A 68 0.34 -7.16 -4.78
N ILE A 69 0.91 -6.47 -5.76
CA ILE A 69 2.34 -6.12 -5.81
C ILE A 69 2.45 -4.60 -5.84
N THR A 70 3.23 -4.07 -4.91
CA THR A 70 3.53 -2.64 -4.83
C THR A 70 4.99 -2.38 -5.17
N ILE A 71 5.22 -1.34 -5.98
CA ILE A 71 6.56 -0.83 -6.30
C ILE A 71 6.61 0.69 -6.18
N HIS A 72 7.82 1.22 -5.89
CA HIS A 72 8.08 2.65 -5.85
C HIS A 72 9.30 2.99 -6.73
N PRO A 73 9.14 3.19 -8.04
CA PRO A 73 10.22 3.60 -8.92
C PRO A 73 10.60 5.06 -8.66
N ARG A 74 11.68 5.27 -7.91
CA ARG A 74 12.19 6.63 -7.65
C ARG A 74 12.86 7.23 -8.90
N PRO A 75 12.94 8.56 -9.02
CA PRO A 75 13.56 9.21 -10.19
C PRO A 75 15.00 8.81 -10.46
N ASP A 76 15.75 8.41 -9.44
CA ASP A 76 17.15 7.95 -9.53
C ASP A 76 17.30 6.44 -9.74
N GLU A 77 16.18 5.72 -9.81
CA GLU A 77 16.13 4.26 -10.06
C GLU A 77 17.00 3.43 -9.10
N ARG A 78 17.21 3.92 -7.85
CA ARG A 78 18.11 3.28 -6.85
C ARG A 78 17.69 1.85 -6.49
N HIS A 79 16.43 1.48 -6.67
CA HIS A 79 15.91 0.12 -6.48
C HIS A 79 15.06 -0.31 -7.68
N ILE A 80 13.76 -0.03 -7.74
CA ILE A 80 12.92 -0.30 -8.92
C ILE A 80 13.33 0.63 -10.07
N ARG A 81 13.62 0.06 -11.23
CA ARG A 81 13.91 0.80 -12.46
C ARG A 81 12.62 1.01 -13.24
N TYR A 82 12.55 2.02 -14.07
CA TYR A 82 11.38 2.24 -14.94
C TYR A 82 11.14 1.09 -15.91
N LYS A 83 12.22 0.38 -16.30
CA LYS A 83 12.13 -0.87 -17.06
C LYS A 83 11.41 -1.96 -16.27
N ASP A 84 11.77 -2.14 -14.99
CA ASP A 84 11.14 -3.14 -14.12
C ASP A 84 9.64 -2.90 -14.00
N ALA A 85 9.22 -1.62 -13.85
CA ALA A 85 7.81 -1.27 -13.75
C ALA A 85 7.00 -1.69 -14.99
N ARG A 86 7.59 -1.58 -16.19
CA ARG A 86 6.96 -2.04 -17.44
C ARG A 86 6.90 -3.56 -17.54
N GLU A 87 7.99 -4.24 -17.19
CA GLU A 87 8.10 -5.69 -17.28
C GLU A 87 7.18 -6.39 -16.27
N LEU A 88 7.08 -5.89 -15.04
CA LEU A 88 6.19 -6.41 -14.01
C LEU A 88 4.72 -6.37 -14.43
N LYS A 89 4.29 -5.41 -15.24
CA LYS A 89 2.93 -5.35 -15.79
C LYS A 89 2.51 -6.63 -16.52
N ASN A 90 3.46 -7.34 -17.13
CA ASN A 90 3.19 -8.53 -17.92
C ASN A 90 3.09 -9.81 -17.07
N VAL A 91 3.53 -9.78 -15.82
CA VAL A 91 3.58 -10.96 -14.94
C VAL A 91 2.67 -10.84 -13.73
N VAL A 92 2.42 -9.62 -13.24
CA VAL A 92 1.50 -9.38 -12.11
C VAL A 92 0.06 -9.63 -12.58
N THR A 93 -0.61 -10.56 -11.91
CA THR A 93 -1.98 -10.99 -12.23
C THR A 93 -3.02 -10.48 -11.23
N THR A 94 -2.58 -10.06 -10.06
CA THR A 94 -3.39 -9.46 -8.99
C THR A 94 -3.41 -7.92 -9.10
N GLU A 95 -3.55 -7.20 -7.99
CA GLU A 95 -3.49 -5.74 -8.02
C GLU A 95 -2.05 -5.25 -8.19
N TYR A 96 -1.81 -4.41 -9.19
CA TYR A 96 -0.52 -3.77 -9.41
C TYR A 96 -0.59 -2.31 -8.99
N ASN A 97 0.15 -1.94 -7.94
CA ASN A 97 0.22 -0.59 -7.40
C ASN A 97 1.60 0.02 -7.68
N ILE A 98 1.62 1.23 -8.26
CA ILE A 98 2.85 2.01 -8.47
C ILE A 98 2.78 3.26 -7.59
N GLU A 99 3.71 3.38 -6.65
CA GLU A 99 3.85 4.53 -5.76
C GLU A 99 4.86 5.52 -6.30
N GLY A 100 4.68 6.80 -6.06
CA GLY A 100 5.70 7.80 -6.35
C GLY A 100 5.22 9.24 -6.35
N ASN A 101 6.22 10.14 -6.42
CA ASN A 101 5.96 11.56 -6.58
C ASN A 101 5.51 11.85 -8.03
N PRO A 102 4.38 12.52 -8.23
CA PRO A 102 3.78 12.74 -9.54
C PRO A 102 4.47 13.85 -10.35
N ASN A 103 5.79 13.76 -10.52
CA ASN A 103 6.51 14.53 -11.53
C ASN A 103 6.19 14.01 -12.94
N GLU A 104 6.49 14.78 -13.99
CA GLU A 104 6.11 14.43 -15.35
C GLU A 104 6.69 13.08 -15.84
N LYS A 105 7.89 12.69 -15.39
CA LYS A 105 8.48 11.38 -15.74
C LYS A 105 7.70 10.22 -15.12
N PHE A 106 7.31 10.38 -13.85
CA PHE A 106 6.48 9.41 -13.14
C PHE A 106 5.09 9.31 -13.76
N ILE A 107 4.45 10.44 -14.05
CA ILE A 107 3.14 10.49 -14.69
C ILE A 107 3.19 9.78 -16.05
N ALA A 108 4.21 10.05 -16.86
CA ALA A 108 4.39 9.40 -18.16
C ALA A 108 4.58 7.87 -18.01
N LEU A 109 5.36 7.42 -17.01
CA LEU A 109 5.52 5.99 -16.70
C LEU A 109 4.20 5.33 -16.33
N VAL A 110 3.44 5.93 -15.41
CA VAL A 110 2.17 5.37 -14.95
C VAL A 110 1.12 5.31 -16.07
N LEU A 111 1.04 6.33 -16.91
CA LEU A 111 0.14 6.35 -18.07
C LEU A 111 0.53 5.33 -19.15
N ASP A 112 1.82 5.02 -19.29
CA ASP A 112 2.34 3.98 -20.18
C ASP A 112 2.03 2.57 -19.64
N VAL A 113 2.34 2.31 -18.37
CA VAL A 113 2.17 0.99 -17.72
C VAL A 113 0.69 0.68 -17.45
N LYS A 114 -0.12 1.67 -17.13
CA LYS A 114 -1.52 1.51 -16.71
C LYS A 114 -1.70 0.46 -15.61
N PRO A 115 -1.12 0.68 -14.42
CA PRO A 115 -1.29 -0.22 -13.29
C PRO A 115 -2.76 -0.24 -12.83
N THR A 116 -3.11 -1.17 -11.95
CA THR A 116 -4.43 -1.20 -11.31
C THR A 116 -4.64 0.04 -10.44
N GLN A 117 -3.59 0.45 -9.72
CA GLN A 117 -3.60 1.60 -8.82
C GLN A 117 -2.32 2.41 -8.95
N VAL A 118 -2.43 3.70 -8.72
CA VAL A 118 -1.29 4.60 -8.46
C VAL A 118 -1.48 5.24 -7.10
N THR A 119 -0.44 5.18 -6.25
CA THR A 119 -0.41 5.88 -4.96
C THR A 119 0.53 7.10 -5.07
N LEU A 120 -0.03 8.29 -4.88
CA LEU A 120 0.72 9.55 -4.94
C LEU A 120 1.43 9.79 -3.62
N VAL A 121 2.76 9.92 -3.67
CA VAL A 121 3.65 10.13 -2.50
C VAL A 121 4.37 11.48 -2.65
N PRO A 122 4.47 12.32 -1.60
CA PRO A 122 5.04 13.67 -1.72
C PRO A 122 6.57 13.72 -1.75
N ASP A 123 7.25 12.58 -1.77
CA ASP A 123 8.69 12.48 -1.62
C ASP A 123 9.47 13.42 -2.54
N ALA A 124 10.37 14.20 -1.96
CA ALA A 124 11.39 14.91 -2.73
C ALA A 124 12.34 13.93 -3.42
N VAL A 125 12.96 14.36 -4.51
CA VAL A 125 13.88 13.51 -5.32
C VAL A 125 15.04 12.95 -4.49
N ASP A 126 15.51 13.70 -3.50
CA ASP A 126 16.61 13.38 -2.60
C ASP A 126 16.19 12.69 -1.29
N ALA A 127 14.89 12.52 -1.05
CA ALA A 127 14.40 11.83 0.14
C ALA A 127 14.89 10.36 0.18
N ILE A 128 15.41 9.92 1.33
CA ILE A 128 15.88 8.52 1.52
C ILE A 128 14.69 7.58 1.58
N THR A 129 13.65 7.97 2.30
CA THR A 129 12.37 7.25 2.46
C THR A 129 11.24 8.26 2.57
N SER A 130 10.00 7.80 2.41
CA SER A 130 8.82 8.63 2.68
C SER A 130 8.79 8.99 4.16
N ASN A 131 8.67 10.27 4.48
CA ASN A 131 8.72 10.77 5.85
C ASN A 131 7.53 11.66 6.23
N ALA A 132 6.57 11.85 5.33
CA ALA A 132 5.33 12.58 5.56
C ALA A 132 4.28 12.20 4.49
N GLY A 133 3.01 12.33 4.82
CA GLY A 133 1.91 12.32 3.86
C GLY A 133 1.80 13.63 3.07
N TRP A 134 0.96 13.66 2.05
CA TRP A 134 0.64 14.90 1.33
C TRP A 134 -0.03 15.93 2.25
N ASP A 135 0.37 17.18 2.13
CA ASP A 135 -0.48 18.30 2.49
C ASP A 135 -1.51 18.53 1.37
N ALA A 136 -2.61 17.79 1.47
CA ALA A 136 -3.67 17.82 0.45
C ALA A 136 -4.43 19.15 0.42
N ILE A 137 -4.34 19.96 1.48
CA ILE A 137 -4.93 21.31 1.52
C ILE A 137 -4.13 22.24 0.64
N THR A 138 -2.82 22.35 0.89
CA THR A 138 -1.94 23.25 0.14
C THR A 138 -1.81 22.84 -1.33
N HIS A 139 -1.80 21.52 -1.61
CA HIS A 139 -1.59 21.00 -2.95
C HIS A 139 -2.87 20.52 -3.66
N ALA A 140 -4.05 21.00 -3.22
CA ALA A 140 -5.35 20.53 -3.70
C ALA A 140 -5.50 20.56 -5.23
N ASP A 141 -5.20 21.70 -5.88
CA ASP A 141 -5.34 21.86 -7.33
C ASP A 141 -4.38 20.96 -8.11
N PHE A 142 -3.14 20.86 -7.64
CA PHE A 142 -2.13 19.97 -8.26
C PHE A 142 -2.57 18.49 -8.20
N LEU A 143 -2.99 18.04 -7.02
CA LEU A 143 -3.47 16.67 -6.81
C LEU A 143 -4.72 16.40 -7.65
N LYS A 144 -5.70 17.31 -7.65
CA LYS A 144 -6.92 17.18 -8.43
C LYS A 144 -6.63 17.03 -9.93
N ASN A 145 -5.77 17.87 -10.48
CA ASN A 145 -5.40 17.82 -11.90
C ASN A 145 -4.67 16.51 -12.24
N THR A 146 -3.74 16.08 -11.38
CA THR A 146 -2.99 14.84 -11.56
C THR A 146 -3.90 13.61 -11.49
N ILE A 147 -4.78 13.56 -10.49
CA ILE A 147 -5.77 12.49 -10.29
C ILE A 147 -6.69 12.39 -11.50
N ALA A 148 -7.18 13.50 -12.02
CA ALA A 148 -8.03 13.51 -13.20
C ALA A 148 -7.35 12.86 -14.43
N ARG A 149 -6.03 13.08 -14.63
CA ARG A 149 -5.24 12.45 -15.70
C ARG A 149 -5.22 10.92 -15.56
N PHE A 150 -4.97 10.41 -14.35
CA PHE A 150 -4.94 8.96 -14.10
C PHE A 150 -6.31 8.32 -14.21
N LYS A 151 -7.35 8.97 -13.67
CA LYS A 151 -8.73 8.46 -13.76
C LYS A 151 -9.22 8.43 -15.22
N ALA A 152 -8.87 9.41 -16.03
CA ALA A 152 -9.16 9.40 -17.47
C ALA A 152 -8.51 8.20 -18.21
N ALA A 153 -7.40 7.67 -17.68
CA ALA A 153 -6.73 6.47 -18.19
C ALA A 153 -7.27 5.16 -17.58
N GLY A 154 -8.28 5.22 -16.72
CA GLY A 154 -8.89 4.06 -16.04
C GLY A 154 -8.05 3.53 -14.89
N ILE A 155 -7.14 4.34 -14.31
CA ILE A 155 -6.26 3.96 -13.20
C ILE A 155 -6.89 4.42 -11.89
N ARG A 156 -7.05 3.51 -10.92
CA ARG A 156 -7.47 3.84 -9.56
C ARG A 156 -6.40 4.68 -8.87
N THR A 157 -6.82 5.72 -8.15
CA THR A 157 -5.92 6.66 -7.49
C THR A 157 -5.96 6.53 -5.98
N SER A 158 -4.82 6.65 -5.33
CA SER A 158 -4.66 6.73 -3.88
C SER A 158 -3.72 7.87 -3.52
N ILE A 159 -3.95 8.53 -2.38
CA ILE A 159 -3.07 9.58 -1.85
C ILE A 159 -2.44 9.08 -0.55
N PHE A 160 -1.10 9.05 -0.48
CA PHE A 160 -0.36 8.77 0.74
C PHE A 160 -0.47 9.98 1.69
N ILE A 161 -1.01 9.77 2.92
CA ILE A 161 -1.48 10.86 3.75
C ILE A 161 -1.34 10.55 5.25
N ASP A 162 -1.09 11.59 6.05
CA ASP A 162 -1.14 11.48 7.50
C ASP A 162 -2.58 11.29 8.01
N PRO A 163 -2.80 10.61 9.16
CA PRO A 163 -4.14 10.29 9.69
C PRO A 163 -4.80 11.52 10.36
N ALA A 164 -4.84 12.66 9.65
CA ALA A 164 -5.47 13.90 10.11
C ALA A 164 -6.80 14.13 9.38
N ILE A 165 -7.87 14.38 10.11
CA ILE A 165 -9.23 14.53 9.56
C ILE A 165 -9.30 15.60 8.46
N THR A 166 -8.67 16.76 8.67
CA THR A 166 -8.63 17.85 7.69
C THR A 166 -7.93 17.46 6.39
N GLN A 167 -6.87 16.65 6.49
CA GLN A 167 -6.15 16.14 5.34
C GLN A 167 -6.99 15.09 4.58
N ILE A 168 -7.72 14.22 5.28
CA ILE A 168 -8.65 13.26 4.67
C ILE A 168 -9.78 13.97 3.91
N GLU A 169 -10.35 15.04 4.49
CA GLU A 169 -11.38 15.86 3.83
C GLU A 169 -10.83 16.54 2.57
N ALA A 170 -9.63 17.12 2.65
CA ALA A 170 -8.97 17.72 1.50
C ALA A 170 -8.65 16.69 0.41
N ALA A 171 -8.18 15.50 0.77
CA ALA A 171 -7.94 14.40 -0.17
C ALA A 171 -9.23 14.00 -0.89
N ALA A 172 -10.34 13.85 -0.18
CA ALA A 172 -11.63 13.54 -0.81
C ALA A 172 -12.06 14.60 -1.84
N ALA A 173 -11.81 15.86 -1.57
CA ALA A 173 -12.14 16.96 -2.49
C ALA A 173 -11.33 16.94 -3.79
N THR A 174 -10.19 16.22 -3.84
CA THR A 174 -9.41 16.04 -5.07
C THR A 174 -10.04 15.04 -6.04
N GLY A 175 -11.00 14.24 -5.60
CA GLY A 175 -11.64 13.19 -6.38
C GLY A 175 -10.83 11.90 -6.45
N THR A 176 -9.86 11.69 -5.54
CA THR A 176 -9.15 10.40 -5.40
C THR A 176 -10.12 9.26 -5.02
N ASP A 177 -9.75 8.03 -5.35
CA ASP A 177 -10.58 6.85 -5.03
C ASP A 177 -10.27 6.31 -3.64
N ARG A 178 -9.01 6.44 -3.19
CA ARG A 178 -8.50 5.92 -1.92
C ARG A 178 -7.57 6.92 -1.23
N VAL A 179 -7.34 6.69 0.04
CA VAL A 179 -6.21 7.23 0.79
C VAL A 179 -5.38 6.08 1.33
N GLU A 180 -4.07 6.28 1.41
CA GLU A 180 -3.15 5.36 2.08
C GLU A 180 -2.60 6.04 3.33
N LEU A 181 -2.98 5.53 4.50
CA LEU A 181 -2.58 6.07 5.78
C LEU A 181 -1.11 5.76 6.07
N TYR A 182 -0.31 6.80 6.32
CA TYR A 182 1.09 6.69 6.70
C TYR A 182 1.24 6.18 8.12
N THR A 183 1.79 4.97 8.30
CA THR A 183 1.70 4.23 9.58
C THR A 183 2.95 4.26 10.45
N GLU A 184 3.98 5.06 10.13
CA GLU A 184 5.21 5.15 10.94
C GLU A 184 4.93 5.55 12.40
N ALA A 185 4.07 6.56 12.62
CA ALA A 185 3.73 7.03 13.96
C ALA A 185 3.01 5.95 14.78
N TYR A 186 2.15 5.15 14.12
CA TYR A 186 1.54 3.99 14.76
C TYR A 186 2.60 2.94 15.12
N ALA A 187 3.47 2.56 14.19
CA ALA A 187 4.51 1.55 14.41
C ALA A 187 5.43 1.94 15.59
N LYS A 188 5.90 3.19 15.61
CA LYS A 188 6.69 3.73 16.73
C LYS A 188 5.95 3.68 18.08
N GLY A 189 4.69 4.09 18.08
CA GLY A 189 3.87 4.06 19.31
C GLY A 189 3.57 2.63 19.77
N PHE A 190 3.38 1.70 18.85
CA PHE A 190 3.22 0.28 19.15
C PHE A 190 4.47 -0.30 19.82
N ASP A 191 5.65 -0.06 19.27
CA ASP A 191 6.94 -0.52 19.81
C ASP A 191 7.24 0.07 21.21
N GLN A 192 6.73 1.27 21.48
CA GLN A 192 6.83 1.92 22.81
C GLN A 192 5.77 1.43 23.82
N GLY A 193 4.90 0.47 23.44
CA GLY A 193 3.84 -0.05 24.31
C GLY A 193 2.59 0.84 24.41
N ASN A 194 2.48 1.89 23.58
CA ASN A 194 1.38 2.86 23.56
C ASN A 194 0.38 2.61 22.41
N LYS A 195 0.14 1.36 22.07
CA LYS A 195 -0.60 0.97 20.87
C LYS A 195 -2.02 1.53 20.79
N GLU A 196 -2.74 1.64 21.92
CA GLU A 196 -4.10 2.17 21.98
C GLU A 196 -4.15 3.67 21.65
N ALA A 197 -3.20 4.44 22.17
CA ALA A 197 -3.08 5.86 21.84
C ALA A 197 -2.60 6.05 20.40
N ALA A 198 -1.65 5.23 19.93
CA ALA A 198 -1.10 5.30 18.60
C ALA A 198 -2.11 4.98 17.50
N ILE A 199 -3.05 4.05 17.74
CA ILE A 199 -4.06 3.66 16.75
C ILE A 199 -5.23 4.66 16.64
N ALA A 200 -5.50 5.44 17.67
CA ALA A 200 -6.69 6.28 17.74
C ALA A 200 -6.85 7.27 16.55
N PRO A 201 -5.81 8.00 16.11
CA PRO A 201 -5.92 8.87 14.94
C PRO A 201 -6.28 8.10 13.67
N TYR A 202 -5.74 6.89 13.49
CA TYR A 202 -5.99 6.05 12.32
C TYR A 202 -7.43 5.54 12.26
N LYS A 203 -8.02 5.16 13.39
CA LYS A 203 -9.45 4.80 13.49
C LYS A 203 -10.33 5.97 13.05
N SER A 204 -10.05 7.15 13.57
CA SER A 204 -10.80 8.36 13.20
C SER A 204 -10.66 8.71 11.72
N ALA A 205 -9.44 8.64 11.18
CA ALA A 205 -9.15 8.91 9.78
C ALA A 205 -9.83 7.89 8.84
N ALA A 206 -9.76 6.59 9.17
CA ALA A 206 -10.39 5.53 8.38
C ALA A 206 -11.92 5.68 8.35
N THR A 207 -12.55 5.89 9.51
CA THR A 207 -14.00 6.14 9.59
C THR A 207 -14.40 7.38 8.79
N LYS A 208 -13.61 8.46 8.89
CA LYS A 208 -13.86 9.68 8.11
C LYS A 208 -13.72 9.43 6.62
N ALA A 209 -12.67 8.76 6.17
CA ALA A 209 -12.45 8.43 4.76
C ALA A 209 -13.64 7.64 4.20
N ARG A 210 -14.11 6.62 4.91
CA ARG A 210 -15.31 5.85 4.51
C ARG A 210 -16.56 6.71 4.43
N SER A 211 -16.77 7.61 5.38
CA SER A 211 -17.94 8.50 5.36
C SER A 211 -17.96 9.44 4.14
N LEU A 212 -16.78 9.68 3.54
CA LEU A 212 -16.61 10.47 2.33
C LEU A 212 -16.57 9.63 1.04
N GLY A 213 -16.79 8.31 1.15
CA GLY A 213 -16.79 7.39 0.01
C GLY A 213 -15.41 6.94 -0.46
N LEU A 214 -14.35 7.22 0.31
CA LEU A 214 -12.99 6.79 -0.02
C LEU A 214 -12.73 5.35 0.43
N GLY A 215 -11.93 4.62 -0.34
CA GLY A 215 -11.24 3.43 0.13
C GLY A 215 -10.10 3.78 1.08
N VAL A 216 -9.71 2.82 1.94
CA VAL A 216 -8.67 3.01 2.96
C VAL A 216 -7.60 1.96 2.80
N ASN A 217 -6.41 2.40 2.42
CA ASN A 217 -5.17 1.63 2.45
C ASN A 217 -4.30 2.08 3.61
N ALA A 218 -3.32 1.27 3.99
CA ALA A 218 -2.31 1.64 4.97
C ALA A 218 -0.95 1.03 4.60
N GLY A 219 0.12 1.77 4.83
CA GLY A 219 1.47 1.33 4.51
C GLY A 219 2.53 2.08 5.29
N HIS A 220 3.76 1.59 5.21
CA HIS A 220 4.96 2.05 5.88
C HIS A 220 5.10 1.51 7.33
N ASP A 221 6.22 0.84 7.61
CA ASP A 221 6.60 0.29 8.93
C ASP A 221 5.61 -0.72 9.56
N LEU A 222 4.63 -1.22 8.80
CA LEU A 222 3.84 -2.35 9.24
C LEU A 222 4.69 -3.63 9.19
N SER A 223 4.51 -4.48 10.21
CA SER A 223 5.25 -5.73 10.40
C SER A 223 4.32 -6.84 10.91
N LEU A 224 4.84 -8.06 11.00
CA LEU A 224 4.09 -9.18 11.57
C LEU A 224 3.70 -8.96 13.03
N ASP A 225 4.46 -8.13 13.76
CA ASP A 225 4.21 -7.86 15.18
C ASP A 225 3.05 -6.88 15.39
N ASN A 226 2.93 -5.86 14.52
CA ASN A 226 2.00 -4.75 14.71
C ASN A 226 0.74 -4.80 13.82
N ILE A 227 0.79 -5.49 12.65
CA ILE A 227 -0.32 -5.51 11.69
C ILE A 227 -1.60 -6.14 12.25
N GLY A 228 -1.47 -7.16 13.10
CA GLY A 228 -2.62 -7.87 13.69
C GLY A 228 -3.49 -6.95 14.51
N PHE A 229 -2.89 -6.11 15.35
CA PHE A 229 -3.60 -5.11 16.14
C PHE A 229 -4.17 -4.00 15.26
N PHE A 230 -3.41 -3.50 14.28
CA PHE A 230 -3.87 -2.47 13.34
C PHE A 230 -5.15 -2.89 12.62
N LYS A 231 -5.13 -4.10 12.01
CA LYS A 231 -6.28 -4.68 11.30
C LYS A 231 -7.48 -4.92 12.23
N ALA A 232 -7.24 -5.37 13.46
CA ALA A 232 -8.34 -5.64 14.41
C ALA A 232 -9.08 -4.35 14.81
N GLU A 233 -8.35 -3.23 14.89
CA GLU A 233 -8.89 -1.94 15.31
C GLU A 233 -9.50 -1.11 14.16
N ILE A 234 -9.07 -1.33 12.91
CA ILE A 234 -9.56 -0.60 11.73
C ILE A 234 -10.33 -1.57 10.84
N LYS A 235 -11.66 -1.55 10.95
CA LYS A 235 -12.55 -2.46 10.19
C LYS A 235 -12.68 -2.06 8.72
N GLU A 236 -12.44 -0.80 8.42
CA GLU A 236 -12.61 -0.18 7.11
C GLU A 236 -11.43 -0.40 6.16
N LEU A 237 -10.42 -1.16 6.54
CA LEU A 237 -9.17 -1.31 5.79
C LEU A 237 -9.36 -2.18 4.55
N ASP A 238 -9.12 -1.63 3.35
CA ASP A 238 -9.19 -2.35 2.07
C ASP A 238 -7.90 -3.10 1.78
N GLU A 239 -6.74 -2.47 2.06
CA GLU A 239 -5.44 -2.98 1.64
C GLU A 239 -4.34 -2.54 2.60
N VAL A 240 -3.35 -3.38 2.78
CA VAL A 240 -2.07 -3.02 3.41
C VAL A 240 -0.92 -3.24 2.45
N SER A 241 0.02 -2.28 2.39
CA SER A 241 1.25 -2.39 1.61
C SER A 241 2.42 -2.64 2.56
N ILE A 242 3.05 -3.81 2.45
CA ILE A 242 4.12 -4.27 3.35
C ILE A 242 5.32 -4.74 2.55
N GLY A 243 6.53 -4.30 2.95
CA GLY A 243 7.79 -4.66 2.31
C GLY A 243 8.81 -5.34 3.20
#